data_a5a084ca9559b7b2c4c3d8c519b76de3
#
_entry.id   a5a084ca9559b7b2c4c3d8c519b76de3
#
_cell.length_a   1.000
_cell.length_b   1.000
_cell.length_c   1.000
_cell.angle_alpha   90.00
_cell.angle_beta   90.00
_cell.angle_gamma   90.00
#
_symmetry.space_group_name_H-M   'P 1'
#
loop_
_entity.id
_entity.type
_entity.pdbx_description
1 polymer ?
#
loop_
_entity_poly.entity_id
_entity_poly.type
_entity_poly.pdbx_seq_one_letter_code
_entity_poly.pdbx_strand_id
1 'polypeptide(L)'
;MILHIFETPFQLTSDLEQVKGHKRERITMNVLPSVVCFLSLAIALFAQDSAGPVITVRKGTSQQVEVRDIGGPAGSAATSVLKNDIQLSGSLSLSDGASATVSLSGTATGGSFNGIATEKTGGVVLQKTYNGDTRRAVHEFTNDLVETLTGQKGIALSKVAFVANRTGHKEIYTCDYDGARMLQLTHDGAISVSPALSPDGHRLAYTGYQSGYADIYLVDLASGARNRIIKYPGTNSGAAFSPEGNLIACTLSKDGNPEIYVTGLNGDSPRRLTRGRGVESSPTWSPSGSEIIYSSDERGGPQLFRIPVSGGAGRLLQTGFGYNTQPNWSPDGKRVTFNIRSGGFQIAILDLDSGSTRIAISDGENPVWGPDSRHIIFSRGTGLFLFDTVSGRETRLIGDLGQISEPTWSR
;
A
#
# COMPACT_ATOMS: atom_id res chain seq x y z
N MET A 1 -43.99 33.88 1.20
CA MET A 1 -44.07 35.20 1.80
C MET A 1 -42.66 35.61 2.22
N ILE A 2 -42.08 36.40 1.34
CA ILE A 2 -41.07 37.47 1.47
C ILE A 2 -39.71 37.16 2.14
N LEU A 3 -38.72 37.19 1.25
CA LEU A 3 -37.27 37.42 1.39
C LEU A 3 -36.93 38.60 2.30
N HIS A 4 -35.81 38.51 3.05
CA HIS A 4 -34.91 39.64 3.27
C HIS A 4 -33.46 39.18 3.31
N ILE A 5 -32.71 39.71 2.33
CA ILE A 5 -31.26 39.70 2.16
C ILE A 5 -30.69 40.82 3.03
N PHE A 6 -29.60 40.59 3.78
CA PHE A 6 -28.73 41.66 4.27
C PHE A 6 -27.28 41.35 3.84
N GLU A 7 -26.80 42.16 2.92
CA GLU A 7 -25.37 42.37 2.63
C GLU A 7 -24.75 43.31 3.67
N THR A 8 -23.59 42.99 4.20
CA THR A 8 -22.69 43.97 4.81
C THR A 8 -21.25 43.70 4.37
N PRO A 9 -20.52 44.74 3.92
CA PRO A 9 -19.12 44.56 3.48
C PRO A 9 -18.15 44.58 4.65
N PHE A 10 -17.16 43.70 4.61
CA PHE A 10 -16.05 43.66 5.53
C PHE A 10 -15.02 44.71 5.12
N GLN A 11 -14.69 45.66 6.01
CA GLN A 11 -13.53 46.52 5.89
C GLN A 11 -12.32 45.93 6.62
N LEU A 12 -11.21 45.76 5.89
CA LEU A 12 -9.89 45.50 6.46
C LEU A 12 -9.20 46.82 6.74
N THR A 13 -8.91 47.09 8.02
CA THR A 13 -8.00 48.16 8.42
C THR A 13 -6.62 47.53 8.69
N SER A 14 -5.59 47.99 7.98
CA SER A 14 -4.20 47.74 8.32
C SER A 14 -3.53 49.05 8.76
N ASP A 15 -3.15 49.09 10.05
CA ASP A 15 -2.28 50.12 10.57
C ASP A 15 -0.84 49.95 10.04
N LEU A 16 -0.29 51.00 9.48
CA LEU A 16 1.14 51.17 9.27
C LEU A 16 1.56 52.57 9.68
N GLU A 17 2.47 52.58 10.64
CA GLU A 17 3.11 53.76 11.21
C GLU A 17 3.89 54.60 10.21
N GLN A 18 3.92 55.87 10.48
CA GLN A 18 4.60 56.93 9.71
C GLN A 18 6.14 56.85 9.76
N VAL A 19 6.79 57.10 8.63
CA VAL A 19 8.08 57.76 8.54
C VAL A 19 8.08 58.81 7.47
N LYS A 20 8.59 59.96 7.85
CA LYS A 20 8.62 61.31 7.25
C LYS A 20 9.15 61.41 5.83
N GLY A 21 8.48 62.24 5.05
CA GLY A 21 9.08 63.32 4.27
C GLY A 21 9.59 63.02 2.85
N HIS A 22 8.78 63.40 1.81
CA HIS A 22 9.22 64.24 0.70
C HIS A 22 8.01 64.55 -0.22
N LYS A 23 7.91 65.83 -0.62
CA LYS A 23 6.93 66.36 -1.57
C LYS A 23 7.00 65.61 -2.89
N ARG A 24 5.84 65.16 -3.40
CA ARG A 24 5.66 64.81 -4.83
C ARG A 24 4.57 65.69 -5.45
N GLU A 25 4.99 66.39 -6.48
CA GLU A 25 4.11 67.15 -7.39
C GLU A 25 3.20 66.17 -8.15
N ARG A 26 1.93 66.54 -8.26
CA ARG A 26 0.96 65.83 -9.11
C ARG A 26 1.08 66.31 -10.54
N ILE A 27 1.48 65.44 -11.44
CA ILE A 27 1.30 65.60 -12.88
C ILE A 27 0.01 64.89 -13.26
N THR A 28 -1.03 65.65 -13.60
CA THR A 28 -2.27 65.12 -14.21
C THR A 28 -2.05 65.08 -15.72
N MET A 29 -1.96 63.89 -16.26
CA MET A 29 -2.06 63.65 -17.70
C MET A 29 -3.50 63.25 -18.04
N ASN A 30 -4.20 64.12 -18.74
CA ASN A 30 -5.44 63.79 -19.43
C ASN A 30 -5.12 62.98 -20.69
N VAL A 31 -5.51 61.72 -20.73
CA VAL A 31 -5.43 60.86 -21.93
C VAL A 31 -6.86 60.61 -22.41
N LEU A 32 -7.12 61.01 -23.64
CA LEU A 32 -8.40 60.84 -24.34
C LEU A 32 -8.82 59.38 -24.49
N PRO A 33 -10.11 59.06 -24.50
CA PRO A 33 -10.60 57.66 -24.46
C PRO A 33 -10.67 56.95 -25.82
N SER A 34 -9.79 57.24 -26.75
CA SER A 34 -9.90 56.68 -28.13
C SER A 34 -8.84 55.65 -28.50
N VAL A 35 -7.95 55.22 -27.56
CA VAL A 35 -6.87 54.26 -27.86
C VAL A 35 -7.05 52.90 -27.14
N VAL A 36 -8.09 52.74 -26.31
CA VAL A 36 -8.28 51.48 -25.54
C VAL A 36 -9.05 50.41 -26.34
N CYS A 37 -9.58 50.71 -27.54
CA CYS A 37 -10.40 49.75 -28.29
C CYS A 37 -9.66 48.84 -29.30
N PHE A 38 -8.33 48.99 -29.47
CA PHE A 38 -7.57 48.17 -30.46
C PHE A 38 -6.55 47.19 -29.88
N LEU A 39 -6.38 47.14 -28.56
CA LEU A 39 -5.48 46.18 -27.94
C LEU A 39 -6.13 44.93 -27.32
N SER A 40 -7.48 44.86 -27.31
CA SER A 40 -8.23 43.75 -26.76
C SER A 40 -8.63 42.64 -27.76
N LEU A 41 -8.26 42.79 -29.06
CA LEU A 41 -8.62 41.81 -30.09
C LEU A 41 -7.43 40.97 -30.61
N ALA A 42 -6.21 41.15 -30.07
CA ALA A 42 -5.02 40.41 -30.50
C ALA A 42 -4.50 39.36 -29.51
N ILE A 43 -5.17 39.14 -28.35
CA ILE A 43 -4.76 38.14 -27.35
C ILE A 43 -5.72 36.94 -27.30
N ALA A 44 -6.77 36.93 -28.10
CA ALA A 44 -7.79 35.84 -28.09
C ALA A 44 -7.53 34.71 -29.11
N LEU A 45 -6.35 34.60 -29.71
CA LEU A 45 -6.09 33.58 -30.75
C LEU A 45 -4.93 32.61 -30.50
N PHE A 46 -4.35 32.55 -29.28
CA PHE A 46 -3.38 31.51 -28.91
C PHE A 46 -3.58 30.99 -27.47
N ALA A 47 -4.78 30.56 -27.17
CA ALA A 47 -5.01 29.59 -26.09
C ALA A 47 -5.84 28.45 -26.70
N GLN A 48 -5.21 27.65 -27.56
CA GLN A 48 -5.67 26.29 -27.71
C GLN A 48 -5.26 25.57 -26.42
N ASP A 49 -6.21 25.53 -25.48
CA ASP A 49 -6.18 24.56 -24.39
C ASP A 49 -6.05 23.17 -25.03
N SER A 50 -4.83 22.66 -25.04
CA SER A 50 -4.62 21.22 -25.15
C SER A 50 -4.99 20.60 -23.80
N ALA A 51 -6.29 20.66 -23.46
CA ALA A 51 -6.85 19.79 -22.46
C ALA A 51 -6.61 18.37 -22.98
N GLY A 52 -5.64 17.67 -22.44
CA GLY A 52 -5.47 16.26 -22.68
C GLY A 52 -6.78 15.53 -22.40
N PRO A 53 -6.99 14.34 -22.94
CA PRO A 53 -8.25 13.63 -22.83
C PRO A 53 -8.67 13.53 -21.36
N VAL A 54 -9.80 14.15 -21.02
CA VAL A 54 -10.38 14.06 -19.66
C VAL A 54 -10.99 12.68 -19.51
N ILE A 55 -10.22 11.76 -18.93
CA ILE A 55 -10.73 10.44 -18.56
C ILE A 55 -11.68 10.63 -17.37
N THR A 56 -12.98 10.55 -17.62
CA THR A 56 -13.98 10.58 -16.55
C THR A 56 -14.01 9.23 -15.83
N VAL A 57 -13.24 9.08 -14.76
CA VAL A 57 -13.28 7.89 -13.90
C VAL A 57 -14.55 7.93 -13.05
N ARG A 58 -15.51 7.07 -13.36
CA ARG A 58 -16.66 6.86 -12.48
C ARG A 58 -16.20 5.98 -11.30
N LYS A 59 -16.29 6.53 -10.09
CA LYS A 59 -15.94 5.83 -8.84
C LYS A 59 -16.78 4.54 -8.74
N GLY A 60 -16.11 3.37 -8.75
CA GLY A 60 -16.75 2.05 -8.56
C GLY A 60 -16.92 1.17 -9.80
N THR A 61 -16.64 1.65 -11.02
CA THR A 61 -16.65 0.81 -12.23
C THR A 61 -15.21 0.56 -12.71
N SER A 62 -14.85 -0.71 -12.91
CA SER A 62 -13.58 -1.06 -13.53
C SER A 62 -13.55 -0.60 -14.98
N GLN A 63 -12.39 -0.13 -15.46
CA GLN A 63 -12.18 0.23 -16.86
C GLN A 63 -12.15 -1.04 -17.72
N GLN A 64 -12.95 -1.05 -18.79
CA GLN A 64 -13.05 -2.19 -19.70
C GLN A 64 -11.91 -2.14 -20.72
N VAL A 65 -11.04 -3.16 -20.70
CA VAL A 65 -9.88 -3.24 -21.58
C VAL A 65 -9.92 -4.50 -22.44
N GLU A 66 -9.57 -4.37 -23.72
CA GLU A 66 -9.35 -5.47 -24.65
C GLU A 66 -7.84 -5.74 -24.77
N VAL A 67 -7.43 -6.98 -24.58
CA VAL A 67 -6.05 -7.39 -24.88
C VAL A 67 -6.04 -8.02 -26.27
N ARG A 68 -5.46 -7.29 -27.23
CA ARG A 68 -5.19 -7.77 -28.60
C ARG A 68 -3.94 -8.65 -28.61
N ASP A 69 -3.68 -9.27 -29.76
CA ASP A 69 -2.49 -10.11 -29.91
C ASP A 69 -1.21 -9.31 -29.69
N ILE A 70 -0.37 -9.81 -28.77
CA ILE A 70 0.96 -9.29 -28.54
C ILE A 70 1.93 -10.08 -29.42
N GLY A 71 2.61 -9.36 -30.33
CA GLY A 71 3.57 -9.94 -31.25
C GLY A 71 4.90 -10.30 -30.59
N GLY A 72 5.76 -10.95 -31.39
CA GLY A 72 7.12 -11.30 -31.00
C GLY A 72 7.27 -12.68 -30.35
N PRO A 73 8.52 -13.15 -30.16
CA PRO A 73 8.82 -14.51 -29.70
C PRO A 73 8.32 -14.80 -28.27
N ALA A 74 8.10 -13.78 -27.44
CA ALA A 74 7.54 -13.91 -26.11
C ALA A 74 6.08 -13.42 -25.99
N GLY A 75 5.40 -13.16 -27.13
CA GLY A 75 4.07 -12.55 -27.19
C GLY A 75 3.01 -13.32 -26.41
N SER A 76 2.94 -14.65 -26.57
CA SER A 76 1.98 -15.52 -25.87
C SER A 76 2.17 -15.46 -24.34
N ALA A 77 3.42 -15.51 -23.86
CA ALA A 77 3.73 -15.38 -22.43
C ALA A 77 3.34 -13.99 -21.89
N ALA A 78 3.66 -12.93 -22.64
CA ALA A 78 3.29 -11.56 -22.28
C ALA A 78 1.77 -11.38 -22.22
N THR A 79 1.01 -11.93 -23.17
CA THR A 79 -0.46 -11.91 -23.19
C THR A 79 -1.04 -12.57 -21.94
N SER A 80 -0.51 -13.74 -21.56
CA SER A 80 -0.98 -14.48 -20.38
C SER A 80 -0.74 -13.70 -19.09
N VAL A 81 0.45 -13.11 -18.93
CA VAL A 81 0.78 -12.27 -17.76
C VAL A 81 -0.10 -11.03 -17.72
N LEU A 82 -0.25 -10.32 -18.85
CA LEU A 82 -1.06 -9.10 -18.92
C LEU A 82 -2.52 -9.35 -18.57
N LYS A 83 -3.11 -10.43 -19.09
CA LYS A 83 -4.49 -10.81 -18.75
C LYS A 83 -4.66 -11.14 -17.27
N ASN A 84 -3.71 -11.86 -16.68
CA ASN A 84 -3.72 -12.15 -15.26
C ASN A 84 -3.62 -10.88 -14.42
N ASP A 85 -2.70 -9.99 -14.76
CA ASP A 85 -2.51 -8.71 -14.07
C ASP A 85 -3.77 -7.84 -14.10
N ILE A 86 -4.42 -7.74 -15.27
CA ILE A 86 -5.69 -7.02 -15.43
C ILE A 86 -6.76 -7.60 -14.50
N GLN A 87 -6.89 -8.93 -14.45
CA GLN A 87 -7.87 -9.60 -13.60
C GLN A 87 -7.61 -9.39 -12.10
N LEU A 88 -6.35 -9.32 -11.69
CA LEU A 88 -5.96 -9.12 -10.30
C LEU A 88 -5.93 -7.65 -9.87
N SER A 89 -5.84 -6.72 -10.82
CA SER A 89 -5.78 -5.27 -10.53
C SER A 89 -7.03 -4.72 -9.85
N GLY A 90 -8.18 -5.40 -10.05
CA GLY A 90 -9.49 -4.95 -9.58
C GLY A 90 -9.98 -3.63 -10.21
N SER A 91 -9.07 -2.80 -10.72
CA SER A 91 -9.35 -1.51 -11.35
C SER A 91 -9.65 -1.61 -12.84
N LEU A 92 -9.16 -2.68 -13.46
CA LEU A 92 -9.37 -3.00 -14.88
C LEU A 92 -10.18 -4.30 -14.99
N SER A 93 -10.89 -4.48 -16.09
CA SER A 93 -11.57 -5.73 -16.41
C SER A 93 -11.44 -6.06 -17.89
N LEU A 94 -11.19 -7.34 -18.16
CA LEU A 94 -11.13 -7.83 -19.52
C LEU A 94 -12.53 -7.78 -20.15
N SER A 95 -12.58 -7.28 -21.37
CA SER A 95 -13.80 -7.29 -22.19
C SER A 95 -13.48 -7.59 -23.65
N ASP A 96 -14.51 -7.87 -24.43
CA ASP A 96 -14.42 -7.94 -25.88
C ASP A 96 -14.28 -6.53 -26.50
N GLY A 97 -13.86 -6.48 -27.77
CA GLY A 97 -13.64 -5.21 -28.48
C GLY A 97 -14.87 -4.31 -28.59
N ALA A 98 -16.08 -4.83 -28.43
CA ALA A 98 -17.31 -4.05 -28.53
C ALA A 98 -17.51 -3.17 -27.28
N SER A 99 -17.25 -3.70 -26.11
CA SER A 99 -17.43 -3.04 -24.82
C SER A 99 -16.14 -2.40 -24.26
N ALA A 100 -14.98 -2.73 -24.82
CA ALA A 100 -13.71 -2.14 -24.40
C ALA A 100 -13.66 -0.63 -24.65
N THR A 101 -13.16 0.11 -23.67
CA THR A 101 -12.85 1.54 -23.78
C THR A 101 -11.40 1.78 -24.21
N VAL A 102 -10.53 0.82 -23.90
CA VAL A 102 -9.09 0.85 -24.22
C VAL A 102 -8.69 -0.51 -24.81
N SER A 103 -7.90 -0.48 -25.88
CA SER A 103 -7.29 -1.66 -26.49
C SER A 103 -5.81 -1.71 -26.14
N LEU A 104 -5.32 -2.86 -25.72
CA LEU A 104 -3.93 -3.12 -25.36
C LEU A 104 -3.29 -3.97 -26.44
N SER A 105 -2.13 -3.55 -26.95
CA SER A 105 -1.32 -4.25 -27.94
C SER A 105 0.16 -4.09 -27.63
N GLY A 106 1.02 -4.78 -28.36
CA GLY A 106 2.45 -4.61 -28.14
C GLY A 106 3.31 -5.69 -28.79
N THR A 107 4.59 -5.70 -28.38
CA THR A 107 5.58 -6.70 -28.85
C THR A 107 6.47 -7.11 -27.70
N ALA A 108 6.69 -8.41 -27.51
CA ALA A 108 7.56 -8.98 -26.47
C ALA A 108 8.69 -9.81 -27.07
N THR A 109 9.93 -9.55 -26.63
CA THR A 109 11.14 -10.20 -27.16
C THR A 109 11.85 -11.15 -26.19
N GLY A 110 11.38 -11.28 -24.97
CA GLY A 110 12.08 -12.01 -23.89
C GLY A 110 13.00 -11.14 -23.04
N GLY A 111 13.53 -10.05 -23.63
CA GLY A 111 14.36 -9.04 -22.93
C GLY A 111 13.72 -7.67 -22.85
N SER A 112 12.56 -7.47 -23.49
CA SER A 112 11.80 -6.23 -23.45
C SER A 112 10.33 -6.47 -23.81
N PHE A 113 9.49 -5.54 -23.37
CA PHE A 113 8.09 -5.42 -23.76
C PHE A 113 7.79 -4.00 -24.20
N ASN A 114 7.36 -3.81 -25.44
CA ASN A 114 6.79 -2.55 -25.90
C ASN A 114 5.27 -2.64 -25.81
N GLY A 115 4.68 -1.92 -24.86
CA GLY A 115 3.24 -1.91 -24.61
C GLY A 115 2.59 -0.64 -25.12
N ILE A 116 1.41 -0.79 -25.72
CA ILE A 116 0.61 0.30 -26.27
C ILE A 116 -0.83 0.16 -25.78
N ALA A 117 -1.36 1.21 -25.17
CA ALA A 117 -2.77 1.34 -24.81
C ALA A 117 -3.40 2.46 -25.65
N THR A 118 -4.48 2.15 -26.36
CA THR A 118 -5.17 3.06 -27.27
C THR A 118 -6.65 3.15 -26.90
N GLU A 119 -7.19 4.34 -26.77
CA GLU A 119 -8.63 4.55 -26.60
C GLU A 119 -9.40 4.11 -27.83
N LYS A 120 -10.70 3.81 -27.64
CA LYS A 120 -11.61 3.48 -28.74
C LYS A 120 -11.71 4.57 -29.79
N THR A 121 -11.48 5.82 -29.41
CA THR A 121 -11.44 7.01 -30.28
C THR A 121 -10.16 7.14 -31.10
N GLY A 122 -9.15 6.27 -30.85
CA GLY A 122 -7.87 6.23 -31.55
C GLY A 122 -6.72 7.00 -30.85
N GLY A 123 -6.98 7.66 -29.72
CA GLY A 123 -5.95 8.32 -28.94
C GLY A 123 -5.03 7.34 -28.23
N VAL A 124 -3.70 7.54 -28.29
CA VAL A 124 -2.73 6.74 -27.51
C VAL A 124 -2.69 7.26 -26.08
N VAL A 125 -3.05 6.40 -25.10
CA VAL A 125 -3.08 6.70 -23.67
C VAL A 125 -1.73 6.43 -23.02
N LEU A 126 -1.10 5.32 -23.41
CA LEU A 126 0.21 4.89 -22.93
C LEU A 126 0.94 4.16 -24.03
N GLN A 127 2.19 4.56 -24.27
CA GLN A 127 3.11 3.84 -25.16
C GLN A 127 4.51 3.91 -24.57
N LYS A 128 5.05 2.75 -24.18
CA LYS A 128 6.37 2.71 -23.52
C LYS A 128 7.03 1.35 -23.71
N THR A 129 8.36 1.36 -23.76
CA THR A 129 9.18 0.15 -23.78
C THR A 129 9.75 -0.11 -22.40
N TYR A 130 9.59 -1.31 -21.91
CA TYR A 130 10.08 -1.80 -20.64
C TYR A 130 11.15 -2.85 -20.89
N ASN A 131 12.30 -2.73 -20.21
CA ASN A 131 13.43 -3.64 -20.35
C ASN A 131 13.49 -4.63 -19.19
N GLY A 132 13.91 -5.85 -19.46
CA GLY A 132 13.99 -6.94 -18.49
C GLY A 132 13.30 -8.19 -18.99
N ASP A 133 13.19 -9.19 -18.14
CA ASP A 133 12.43 -10.38 -18.49
C ASP A 133 10.97 -10.03 -18.77
N THR A 134 10.33 -10.82 -19.65
CA THR A 134 8.98 -10.55 -20.16
C THR A 134 7.96 -10.31 -19.06
N ARG A 135 8.02 -11.11 -17.98
CA ARG A 135 7.04 -11.02 -16.91
C ARG A 135 7.17 -9.68 -16.17
N ARG A 136 8.38 -9.29 -15.77
CA ARG A 136 8.65 -8.02 -15.09
C ARG A 136 8.25 -6.83 -15.98
N ALA A 137 8.63 -6.86 -17.25
CA ALA A 137 8.31 -5.80 -18.20
C ALA A 137 6.79 -5.60 -18.39
N VAL A 138 6.01 -6.70 -18.41
CA VAL A 138 4.54 -6.65 -18.47
C VAL A 138 3.95 -6.11 -17.15
N HIS A 139 4.46 -6.52 -15.98
CA HIS A 139 4.04 -5.99 -14.69
C HIS A 139 4.28 -4.48 -14.58
N GLU A 140 5.43 -3.98 -15.07
CA GLU A 140 5.73 -2.55 -15.13
C GLU A 140 4.72 -1.80 -16.02
N PHE A 141 4.44 -2.35 -17.21
CA PHE A 141 3.41 -1.79 -18.10
C PHE A 141 2.02 -1.78 -17.45
N THR A 142 1.64 -2.87 -16.77
CA THR A 142 0.33 -2.94 -16.10
C THR A 142 0.22 -1.91 -14.98
N ASN A 143 1.27 -1.70 -14.19
CA ASN A 143 1.27 -0.68 -13.16
C ASN A 143 1.11 0.73 -13.73
N ASP A 144 1.89 1.08 -14.78
CA ASP A 144 1.77 2.36 -15.48
C ASP A 144 0.37 2.53 -16.11
N LEU A 145 -0.20 1.45 -16.64
CA LEU A 145 -1.55 1.45 -17.22
C LEU A 145 -2.63 1.72 -16.14
N VAL A 146 -2.56 1.02 -15.01
CA VAL A 146 -3.49 1.23 -13.88
C VAL A 146 -3.39 2.67 -13.41
N GLU A 147 -2.18 3.19 -13.20
CA GLU A 147 -1.97 4.56 -12.74
C GLU A 147 -2.49 5.58 -13.76
N THR A 148 -2.19 5.39 -15.05
CA THR A 148 -2.64 6.28 -16.12
C THR A 148 -4.16 6.31 -16.24
N LEU A 149 -4.82 5.16 -16.17
CA LEU A 149 -6.27 5.07 -16.36
C LEU A 149 -7.09 5.40 -15.10
N THR A 150 -6.51 5.29 -13.90
CA THR A 150 -7.27 5.36 -12.65
C THR A 150 -6.72 6.33 -11.62
N GLY A 151 -5.48 6.80 -11.79
CA GLY A 151 -4.74 7.58 -10.79
C GLY A 151 -4.36 6.78 -9.54
N GLN A 152 -4.54 5.45 -9.55
CA GLN A 152 -4.20 4.57 -8.44
C GLN A 152 -2.92 3.81 -8.74
N LYS A 153 -2.14 3.49 -7.70
CA LYS A 153 -0.96 2.64 -7.87
C LYS A 153 -1.34 1.22 -8.27
N GLY A 154 -0.59 0.64 -9.20
CA GLY A 154 -0.68 -0.78 -9.50
C GLY A 154 0.02 -1.65 -8.46
N ILE A 155 -0.33 -2.94 -8.41
CA ILE A 155 0.23 -3.93 -7.46
C ILE A 155 1.15 -4.95 -8.11
N ALA A 156 1.26 -4.95 -9.45
CA ALA A 156 1.88 -6.04 -10.20
C ALA A 156 3.38 -6.23 -9.95
N LEU A 157 4.09 -5.19 -9.49
CA LEU A 157 5.53 -5.29 -9.17
C LEU A 157 5.83 -5.67 -7.71
N SER A 158 4.81 -5.76 -6.87
CA SER A 158 5.00 -6.05 -5.46
C SER A 158 5.31 -7.54 -5.23
N LYS A 159 5.92 -7.83 -4.07
CA LYS A 159 6.27 -9.18 -3.63
C LYS A 159 5.48 -9.56 -2.39
N VAL A 160 5.24 -10.85 -2.28
CA VAL A 160 4.59 -11.46 -1.12
C VAL A 160 5.56 -12.43 -0.46
N ALA A 161 5.61 -12.44 0.87
CA ALA A 161 6.22 -13.53 1.62
C ALA A 161 5.20 -14.08 2.62
N PHE A 162 5.34 -15.33 3.00
CA PHE A 162 4.42 -16.03 3.88
C PHE A 162 5.09 -17.23 4.53
N VAL A 163 4.44 -17.80 5.55
CA VAL A 163 4.84 -19.03 6.20
C VAL A 163 4.11 -20.22 5.59
N ALA A 164 4.82 -21.31 5.32
CA ALA A 164 4.21 -22.58 4.96
C ALA A 164 4.93 -23.75 5.62
N ASN A 165 4.23 -24.88 5.84
CA ASN A 165 4.79 -26.05 6.54
C ASN A 165 4.93 -27.28 5.64
N ARG A 166 5.06 -27.11 4.33
CA ARG A 166 5.20 -28.20 3.35
C ARG A 166 6.31 -29.18 3.70
N THR A 167 7.41 -28.71 4.30
CA THR A 167 8.59 -29.51 4.65
C THR A 167 8.48 -30.21 6.00
N GLY A 168 7.35 -30.07 6.71
CA GLY A 168 7.17 -30.53 8.09
C GLY A 168 7.54 -29.47 9.14
N HIS A 169 8.26 -28.42 8.74
CA HIS A 169 8.60 -27.27 9.56
C HIS A 169 7.95 -26.00 8.99
N LYS A 170 7.71 -25.00 9.84
CA LYS A 170 7.29 -23.67 9.39
C LYS A 170 8.48 -22.95 8.80
N GLU A 171 8.45 -22.70 7.51
CA GLU A 171 9.48 -22.02 6.73
C GLU A 171 8.92 -20.81 5.98
N ILE A 172 9.79 -19.87 5.65
CA ILE A 172 9.42 -18.67 4.90
C ILE A 172 9.54 -18.94 3.40
N TYR A 173 8.51 -18.55 2.67
CA TYR A 173 8.42 -18.55 1.22
C TYR A 173 8.22 -17.12 0.70
N THR A 174 8.71 -16.87 -0.52
CA THR A 174 8.49 -15.62 -1.24
C THR A 174 7.96 -15.91 -2.64
N CYS A 175 7.18 -14.99 -3.20
CA CYS A 175 6.69 -15.06 -4.58
C CYS A 175 6.38 -13.66 -5.12
N ASP A 176 6.08 -13.57 -6.42
CA ASP A 176 5.45 -12.40 -6.99
C ASP A 176 4.02 -12.24 -6.44
N TYR A 177 3.43 -11.06 -6.58
CA TYR A 177 2.11 -10.72 -6.02
C TYR A 177 0.99 -11.67 -6.44
N ASP A 178 1.12 -12.34 -7.59
CA ASP A 178 0.15 -13.27 -8.16
C ASP A 178 0.45 -14.75 -7.88
N GLY A 179 1.41 -15.03 -6.97
CA GLY A 179 1.81 -16.37 -6.56
C GLY A 179 2.85 -17.04 -7.45
N ALA A 180 3.28 -16.40 -8.55
CA ALA A 180 4.32 -16.96 -9.40
C ALA A 180 5.74 -16.78 -8.81
N ARG A 181 6.73 -17.45 -9.41
CA ARG A 181 8.16 -17.40 -9.01
C ARG A 181 8.38 -17.69 -7.53
N MET A 182 7.66 -18.69 -7.03
CA MET A 182 7.77 -19.09 -5.65
C MET A 182 9.15 -19.61 -5.31
N LEU A 183 9.72 -19.13 -4.21
CA LEU A 183 11.00 -19.51 -3.66
C LEU A 183 10.86 -19.81 -2.17
N GLN A 184 11.33 -20.95 -1.71
CA GLN A 184 11.54 -21.20 -0.29
C GLN A 184 12.79 -20.45 0.17
N LEU A 185 12.65 -19.56 1.14
CA LEU A 185 13.74 -18.69 1.60
C LEU A 185 14.52 -19.29 2.77
N THR A 186 13.84 -20.01 3.66
CA THR A 186 14.47 -20.65 4.83
C THR A 186 14.43 -22.17 4.71
N HIS A 187 15.51 -22.83 5.14
CA HIS A 187 15.70 -24.29 5.10
C HIS A 187 16.35 -24.76 6.41
N ASP A 188 15.94 -24.16 7.53
CA ASP A 188 16.66 -24.31 8.80
C ASP A 188 16.27 -25.58 9.56
N GLY A 189 15.18 -26.26 9.15
CA GLY A 189 14.61 -27.37 9.90
C GLY A 189 14.11 -26.94 11.28
N ALA A 190 13.99 -25.64 11.50
CA ALA A 190 13.49 -25.00 12.70
C ALA A 190 12.31 -24.07 12.36
N ILE A 191 11.60 -23.60 13.36
CA ILE A 191 10.48 -22.66 13.15
C ILE A 191 11.00 -21.33 12.64
N SER A 192 10.49 -20.89 11.48
CA SER A 192 10.67 -19.57 10.88
C SER A 192 9.29 -18.96 10.64
N VAL A 193 8.96 -17.83 11.29
CA VAL A 193 7.61 -17.22 11.33
C VAL A 193 7.68 -15.69 11.32
N SER A 194 6.53 -15.05 11.23
CA SER A 194 6.35 -13.60 11.26
C SER A 194 7.26 -12.86 10.27
N PRO A 195 7.21 -13.22 8.97
CA PRO A 195 7.96 -12.51 7.96
C PRO A 195 7.44 -11.08 7.81
N ALA A 196 8.35 -10.15 7.56
CA ALA A 196 8.06 -8.77 7.22
C ALA A 196 8.94 -8.35 6.04
N LEU A 197 8.35 -8.02 4.90
CA LEU A 197 9.05 -7.44 3.76
C LEU A 197 9.34 -5.95 4.02
N SER A 198 10.53 -5.49 3.63
CA SER A 198 10.80 -4.05 3.58
C SER A 198 9.92 -3.38 2.53
N PRO A 199 9.60 -2.08 2.67
CA PRO A 199 8.75 -1.36 1.71
C PRO A 199 9.23 -1.45 0.26
N ASP A 200 10.54 -1.44 0.06
CA ASP A 200 11.22 -1.56 -1.24
C ASP A 200 11.26 -3.01 -1.79
N GLY A 201 10.84 -4.01 -0.99
CA GLY A 201 10.86 -5.42 -1.36
C GLY A 201 12.25 -6.04 -1.49
N HIS A 202 13.32 -5.37 -1.00
CA HIS A 202 14.69 -5.87 -1.11
C HIS A 202 15.16 -6.66 0.11
N ARG A 203 14.53 -6.47 1.27
CA ARG A 203 14.88 -7.13 2.52
C ARG A 203 13.67 -7.80 3.15
N LEU A 204 13.94 -8.84 3.93
CA LEU A 204 12.94 -9.53 4.72
C LEU A 204 13.46 -9.74 6.13
N ALA A 205 12.69 -9.31 7.13
CA ALA A 205 12.91 -9.67 8.52
C ALA A 205 11.98 -10.82 8.90
N TYR A 206 12.39 -11.71 9.79
CA TYR A 206 11.55 -12.78 10.30
C TYR A 206 12.00 -13.24 11.69
N THR A 207 11.11 -13.91 12.41
CA THR A 207 11.40 -14.57 13.68
C THR A 207 11.85 -16.00 13.40
N GLY A 208 13.09 -16.34 13.76
CA GLY A 208 13.64 -17.68 13.59
C GLY A 208 14.06 -18.31 14.93
N TYR A 209 13.93 -19.63 15.02
CA TYR A 209 14.24 -20.42 16.22
C TYR A 209 15.49 -21.30 16.06
N GLN A 210 16.26 -21.17 14.98
CA GLN A 210 17.45 -21.98 14.72
C GLN A 210 18.57 -21.80 15.76
N SER A 211 18.53 -20.73 16.56
CA SER A 211 19.45 -20.55 17.70
C SER A 211 18.99 -21.20 18.99
N GLY A 212 17.81 -21.86 19.00
CA GLY A 212 17.13 -22.39 20.17
C GLY A 212 16.20 -21.38 20.88
N TYR A 213 16.24 -20.12 20.46
CA TYR A 213 15.40 -19.04 21.00
C TYR A 213 14.76 -18.24 19.86
N ALA A 214 13.66 -17.52 20.16
CA ALA A 214 13.06 -16.61 19.22
C ALA A 214 13.95 -15.38 19.02
N ASP A 215 14.51 -15.24 17.81
CA ASP A 215 15.36 -14.11 17.42
C ASP A 215 14.91 -13.53 16.09
N ILE A 216 15.22 -12.26 15.84
CA ILE A 216 14.89 -11.63 14.56
C ILE A 216 16.10 -11.68 13.64
N TYR A 217 15.88 -12.24 12.46
CA TYR A 217 16.83 -12.33 11.37
C TYR A 217 16.45 -11.35 10.25
N LEU A 218 17.46 -10.79 9.61
CA LEU A 218 17.31 -9.92 8.42
C LEU A 218 18.01 -10.59 7.25
N VAL A 219 17.28 -10.72 6.14
CA VAL A 219 17.77 -11.31 4.88
C VAL A 219 17.78 -10.22 3.82
N ASP A 220 18.88 -10.12 3.08
CA ASP A 220 18.94 -9.42 1.80
C ASP A 220 18.48 -10.37 0.70
N LEU A 221 17.39 -10.04 0.01
CA LEU A 221 16.73 -10.94 -0.95
C LEU A 221 17.48 -11.07 -2.27
N ALA A 222 18.40 -10.15 -2.57
CA ALA A 222 19.21 -10.23 -3.79
C ALA A 222 20.43 -11.14 -3.61
N SER A 223 21.14 -11.03 -2.49
CA SER A 223 22.34 -11.80 -2.19
C SER A 223 22.06 -13.08 -1.40
N GLY A 224 20.90 -13.20 -0.73
CA GLY A 224 20.59 -14.25 0.22
C GLY A 224 21.35 -14.12 1.56
N ALA A 225 22.12 -13.05 1.76
CA ALA A 225 22.85 -12.82 3.00
C ALA A 225 21.87 -12.66 4.18
N ARG A 226 22.12 -13.42 5.25
CA ARG A 226 21.25 -13.48 6.41
C ARG A 226 22.01 -13.16 7.69
N ASN A 227 21.49 -12.22 8.48
CA ASN A 227 22.06 -11.78 9.74
C ASN A 227 21.05 -11.89 10.88
N ARG A 228 21.47 -12.40 12.03
CA ARG A 228 20.70 -12.37 13.28
C ARG A 228 20.90 -11.00 13.92
N ILE A 229 19.91 -10.12 13.73
CA ILE A 229 20.02 -8.71 14.11
C ILE A 229 19.52 -8.40 15.51
N ILE A 230 18.49 -9.10 16.01
CA ILE A 230 17.92 -8.87 17.35
C ILE A 230 17.92 -10.20 18.10
N LYS A 231 18.67 -10.25 19.22
CA LYS A 231 18.97 -11.46 19.99
C LYS A 231 19.09 -11.18 21.49
N TYR A 232 18.20 -10.36 22.01
CA TYR A 232 18.16 -10.04 23.45
C TYR A 232 17.63 -11.24 24.25
N PRO A 233 17.92 -11.31 25.58
CA PRO A 233 17.32 -12.33 26.44
C PRO A 233 15.79 -12.29 26.36
N GLY A 234 15.18 -13.49 26.33
CA GLY A 234 13.74 -13.65 26.21
C GLY A 234 13.27 -13.75 24.75
N THR A 235 12.05 -13.32 24.48
CA THR A 235 11.42 -13.37 23.15
C THR A 235 11.78 -12.13 22.34
N ASN A 236 12.21 -12.35 21.09
CA ASN A 236 12.44 -11.32 20.07
C ASN A 236 11.62 -11.69 18.83
N SER A 237 10.51 -11.01 18.54
CA SER A 237 9.57 -11.45 17.51
C SER A 237 8.79 -10.30 16.86
N GLY A 238 8.06 -10.62 15.78
CA GLY A 238 7.05 -9.75 15.18
C GLY A 238 7.63 -8.45 14.64
N ALA A 239 8.70 -8.53 13.83
CA ALA A 239 9.32 -7.37 13.19
C ALA A 239 8.35 -6.70 12.20
N ALA A 240 8.35 -5.36 12.18
CA ALA A 240 7.67 -4.54 11.17
C ALA A 240 8.58 -3.38 10.75
N PHE A 241 8.83 -3.24 9.46
CA PHE A 241 9.62 -2.12 8.93
C PHE A 241 8.84 -0.81 8.99
N SER A 242 9.56 0.28 9.30
CA SER A 242 9.04 1.64 9.11
C SER A 242 8.78 1.91 7.62
N PRO A 243 7.94 2.91 7.27
CA PRO A 243 7.63 3.22 5.86
C PRO A 243 8.86 3.57 5.01
N GLU A 244 9.90 4.13 5.63
CA GLU A 244 11.19 4.43 4.99
C GLU A 244 12.13 3.22 4.93
N GLY A 245 11.79 2.10 5.60
CA GLY A 245 12.59 0.88 5.62
C GLY A 245 13.90 0.96 6.40
N ASN A 246 14.10 1.98 7.24
CA ASN A 246 15.33 2.22 8.00
C ASN A 246 15.21 1.88 9.50
N LEU A 247 13.99 1.65 10.02
CA LEU A 247 13.71 1.23 11.37
C LEU A 247 12.89 -0.06 11.39
N ILE A 248 12.95 -0.77 12.52
CA ILE A 248 12.13 -1.94 12.84
C ILE A 248 11.41 -1.68 14.16
N ALA A 249 10.08 -1.85 14.17
CA ALA A 249 9.31 -2.06 15.38
C ALA A 249 9.21 -3.58 15.63
N CYS A 250 9.33 -4.00 16.88
CA CYS A 250 9.28 -5.42 17.25
C CYS A 250 8.81 -5.62 18.68
N THR A 251 8.48 -6.85 19.02
CA THR A 251 8.15 -7.28 20.38
C THR A 251 9.38 -7.88 21.06
N LEU A 252 9.81 -7.30 22.18
CA LEU A 252 10.91 -7.83 22.99
C LEU A 252 10.45 -8.02 24.44
N SER A 253 10.84 -9.15 25.06
CA SER A 253 10.57 -9.41 26.49
C SER A 253 11.80 -9.23 27.41
N LYS A 254 12.87 -8.59 26.91
CA LYS A 254 14.15 -8.43 27.61
C LYS A 254 14.09 -7.70 28.96
N ASP A 255 13.05 -6.88 29.18
CA ASP A 255 12.85 -6.10 30.39
C ASP A 255 11.62 -6.62 31.21
N GLY A 256 11.26 -7.90 31.04
CA GLY A 256 10.13 -8.57 31.71
C GLY A 256 9.02 -8.95 30.75
N ASN A 257 7.93 -8.18 30.71
CA ASN A 257 6.83 -8.43 29.77
C ASN A 257 7.21 -8.19 28.32
N PRO A 258 6.59 -8.88 27.36
CA PRO A 258 6.68 -8.55 25.95
C PRO A 258 6.13 -7.15 25.67
N GLU A 259 6.95 -6.29 25.10
CA GLU A 259 6.66 -4.88 24.87
C GLU A 259 7.08 -4.46 23.47
N ILE A 260 6.54 -3.37 22.95
CA ILE A 260 6.93 -2.81 21.66
C ILE A 260 8.18 -1.97 21.80
N TYR A 261 9.17 -2.27 20.97
CA TYR A 261 10.42 -1.54 20.82
C TYR A 261 10.62 -1.06 19.40
N VAL A 262 11.41 -0.01 19.22
CA VAL A 262 11.88 0.49 17.94
C VAL A 262 13.40 0.54 17.94
N THR A 263 14.01 0.05 16.87
CA THR A 263 15.46 -0.02 16.68
C THR A 263 15.84 0.20 15.22
N GLY A 264 17.12 0.45 14.94
CA GLY A 264 17.68 0.40 13.60
C GLY A 264 17.77 -1.03 13.05
N LEU A 265 18.21 -1.16 11.79
CA LEU A 265 18.29 -2.46 11.10
C LEU A 265 19.40 -3.38 11.64
N ASN A 266 20.31 -2.88 12.45
CA ASN A 266 21.33 -3.66 13.15
C ASN A 266 20.86 -4.22 14.50
N GLY A 267 19.68 -3.79 14.98
CA GLY A 267 19.09 -4.23 16.23
C GLY A 267 19.69 -3.62 17.50
N ASP A 268 20.62 -2.67 17.37
CA ASP A 268 21.31 -2.06 18.52
C ASP A 268 20.42 -1.03 19.22
N SER A 269 20.62 -0.93 20.55
CA SER A 269 20.00 0.09 21.41
C SER A 269 18.48 0.26 21.21
N PRO A 270 17.69 -0.83 21.30
CA PRO A 270 16.24 -0.75 21.08
C PRO A 270 15.56 0.15 22.10
N ARG A 271 14.80 1.11 21.61
CA ARG A 271 14.04 2.05 22.44
C ARG A 271 12.65 1.50 22.73
N ARG A 272 12.36 1.24 24.00
CA ARG A 272 11.06 0.76 24.48
C ARG A 272 9.99 1.82 24.30
N LEU A 273 8.86 1.47 23.66
CA LEU A 273 7.71 2.36 23.50
C LEU A 273 6.62 2.12 24.53
N THR A 274 6.28 0.86 24.78
CA THR A 274 5.19 0.48 25.68
C THR A 274 5.71 0.05 27.06
N ARG A 275 4.88 0.21 28.10
CA ARG A 275 5.18 -0.15 29.49
C ARG A 275 3.90 -0.64 30.17
N GLY A 276 3.27 -1.66 29.58
CA GLY A 276 2.04 -2.28 30.08
C GLY A 276 2.29 -3.40 31.08
N ARG A 277 1.18 -4.00 31.54
CA ARG A 277 1.19 -5.26 32.31
C ARG A 277 0.81 -6.44 31.44
N GLY A 278 0.36 -6.19 30.24
CA GLY A 278 -0.06 -7.18 29.26
C GLY A 278 1.10 -7.65 28.37
N VAL A 279 0.72 -8.35 27.31
CA VAL A 279 1.58 -8.75 26.20
C VAL A 279 1.30 -7.82 25.03
N GLU A 280 2.27 -6.99 24.69
CA GLU A 280 2.23 -6.11 23.53
C GLU A 280 2.89 -6.79 22.34
N SER A 281 2.16 -6.88 21.22
CA SER A 281 2.60 -7.65 20.04
C SER A 281 2.06 -7.07 18.73
N SER A 282 2.57 -7.63 17.62
CA SER A 282 2.10 -7.35 16.25
C SER A 282 2.08 -5.85 15.90
N PRO A 283 3.19 -5.13 16.04
CA PRO A 283 3.24 -3.72 15.68
C PRO A 283 3.04 -3.50 14.18
N THR A 284 2.31 -2.45 13.81
CA THR A 284 2.22 -1.93 12.44
C THR A 284 2.39 -0.42 12.44
N TRP A 285 3.18 0.09 11.50
CA TRP A 285 3.48 1.51 11.38
C TRP A 285 2.37 2.27 10.64
N SER A 286 2.11 3.51 11.06
CA SER A 286 1.39 4.46 10.22
C SER A 286 2.20 4.76 8.94
N PRO A 287 1.55 5.10 7.81
CA PRO A 287 2.27 5.48 6.59
C PRO A 287 3.19 6.69 6.73
N SER A 288 2.91 7.56 7.71
CA SER A 288 3.77 8.70 8.05
C SER A 288 4.99 8.33 8.90
N GLY A 289 5.06 7.10 9.43
CA GLY A 289 6.10 6.69 10.37
C GLY A 289 6.01 7.32 11.76
N SER A 290 4.98 8.11 12.04
CA SER A 290 4.85 8.85 13.31
C SER A 290 4.18 8.07 14.43
N GLU A 291 3.46 6.99 14.10
CA GLU A 291 2.69 6.20 15.05
C GLU A 291 2.77 4.70 14.76
N ILE A 292 2.45 3.91 15.78
CA ILE A 292 2.35 2.45 15.71
C ILE A 292 0.99 2.03 16.27
N ILE A 293 0.32 1.10 15.59
CA ILE A 293 -0.79 0.32 16.15
C ILE A 293 -0.22 -1.04 16.54
N TYR A 294 -0.67 -1.57 17.66
CA TYR A 294 -0.23 -2.86 18.21
C TYR A 294 -1.39 -3.54 18.94
N SER A 295 -1.26 -4.83 19.20
CA SER A 295 -2.18 -5.60 20.05
C SER A 295 -1.68 -5.64 21.49
N SER A 296 -2.57 -5.48 22.47
CA SER A 296 -2.29 -5.67 23.90
C SER A 296 -3.45 -6.36 24.61
N ASP A 297 -3.15 -7.27 25.52
CA ASP A 297 -4.13 -7.96 26.34
C ASP A 297 -4.29 -7.37 27.77
N GLU A 298 -3.72 -6.19 28.03
CA GLU A 298 -3.75 -5.53 29.34
C GLU A 298 -5.16 -5.30 29.91
N ARG A 299 -6.20 -5.38 29.07
CA ARG A 299 -7.63 -5.24 29.43
C ARG A 299 -8.38 -6.57 29.49
N GLY A 300 -7.67 -7.69 29.63
CA GLY A 300 -8.27 -9.03 29.80
C GLY A 300 -8.47 -9.80 28.50
N GLY A 301 -8.27 -9.19 27.34
CA GLY A 301 -8.26 -9.82 26.02
C GLY A 301 -7.57 -8.93 25.02
N PRO A 302 -7.05 -9.49 23.89
CA PRO A 302 -6.30 -8.69 22.91
C PRO A 302 -7.17 -7.59 22.31
N GLN A 303 -6.70 -6.36 22.40
CA GLN A 303 -7.29 -5.13 21.84
C GLN A 303 -6.24 -4.36 21.06
N LEU A 304 -6.67 -3.49 20.15
CA LEU A 304 -5.78 -2.64 19.39
C LEU A 304 -5.54 -1.31 20.11
N PHE A 305 -4.28 -0.94 20.19
CA PHE A 305 -3.84 0.34 20.76
C PHE A 305 -3.01 1.11 19.73
N ARG A 306 -3.04 2.42 19.80
CA ARG A 306 -2.27 3.34 18.96
C ARG A 306 -1.36 4.18 19.85
N ILE A 307 -0.07 4.29 19.49
CA ILE A 307 0.95 5.02 20.25
C ILE A 307 1.82 5.85 19.31
N PRO A 308 2.18 7.11 19.67
CA PRO A 308 3.19 7.87 18.95
C PRO A 308 4.56 7.20 19.02
N VAL A 309 5.32 7.21 17.93
CA VAL A 309 6.70 6.70 17.91
C VAL A 309 7.62 7.51 18.83
N SER A 310 7.33 8.79 19.08
CA SER A 310 8.03 9.60 20.08
C SER A 310 7.85 9.11 21.53
N GLY A 311 6.89 8.23 21.79
CA GLY A 311 6.52 7.71 23.11
C GLY A 311 5.25 8.34 23.64
N GLY A 312 4.87 7.95 24.86
CA GLY A 312 3.64 8.40 25.53
C GLY A 312 2.75 7.23 25.93
N ALA A 313 1.48 7.51 26.24
CA ALA A 313 0.50 6.48 26.58
C ALA A 313 -0.18 5.93 25.32
N GLY A 314 -0.30 4.62 25.24
CA GLY A 314 -1.11 3.95 24.21
C GLY A 314 -2.60 4.30 24.36
N ARG A 315 -3.29 4.54 23.25
CA ARG A 315 -4.73 4.83 23.21
C ARG A 315 -5.47 3.66 22.59
N LEU A 316 -6.47 3.16 23.27
CA LEU A 316 -7.36 2.09 22.76
C LEU A 316 -8.08 2.55 21.49
N LEU A 317 -8.04 1.72 20.45
CA LEU A 317 -8.89 1.86 19.27
C LEU A 317 -10.24 1.16 19.52
N GLN A 318 -11.33 1.91 19.37
CA GLN A 318 -12.68 1.38 19.55
C GLN A 318 -13.09 0.60 18.29
N THR A 319 -12.95 -0.73 18.32
CA THR A 319 -13.27 -1.60 17.19
C THR A 319 -14.67 -2.19 17.27
N GLY A 320 -15.31 -2.16 18.43
CA GLY A 320 -16.60 -2.81 18.68
C GLY A 320 -16.51 -4.33 18.93
N PHE A 321 -15.31 -4.93 18.93
CA PHE A 321 -15.09 -6.36 19.16
C PHE A 321 -14.25 -6.61 20.41
N GLY A 322 -14.51 -7.75 21.06
CA GLY A 322 -13.83 -8.16 22.31
C GLY A 322 -12.46 -8.83 22.11
N TYR A 323 -12.10 -9.19 20.88
CA TYR A 323 -10.86 -9.85 20.52
C TYR A 323 -10.33 -9.29 19.21
N ASN A 324 -9.15 -8.63 19.24
CA ASN A 324 -8.57 -7.95 18.10
C ASN A 324 -7.05 -8.17 18.06
N THR A 325 -6.55 -8.77 16.99
CA THR A 325 -5.11 -9.09 16.84
C THR A 325 -4.62 -8.79 15.43
N GLN A 326 -3.30 -8.77 15.26
CA GLN A 326 -2.63 -8.66 13.96
C GLN A 326 -3.13 -7.48 13.12
N PRO A 327 -3.05 -6.26 13.68
CA PRO A 327 -3.42 -5.06 12.93
C PRO A 327 -2.47 -4.83 11.77
N ASN A 328 -3.01 -4.34 10.64
CA ASN A 328 -2.22 -3.86 9.53
C ASN A 328 -2.81 -2.55 9.01
N TRP A 329 -2.00 -1.50 9.01
CA TRP A 329 -2.41 -0.16 8.59
C TRP A 329 -2.36 -0.01 7.08
N SER A 330 -3.43 0.52 6.45
CA SER A 330 -3.47 0.75 5.01
C SER A 330 -2.46 1.83 4.59
N PRO A 331 -1.81 1.71 3.42
CA PRO A 331 -0.85 2.71 2.91
C PRO A 331 -1.40 4.13 2.77
N ASP A 332 -2.70 4.30 2.57
CA ASP A 332 -3.37 5.61 2.53
C ASP A 332 -3.60 6.24 3.92
N GLY A 333 -3.29 5.49 4.99
CA GLY A 333 -3.45 5.94 6.37
C GLY A 333 -4.87 5.95 6.91
N LYS A 334 -5.87 5.58 6.13
CA LYS A 334 -7.28 5.76 6.47
C LYS A 334 -7.91 4.56 7.17
N ARG A 335 -7.35 3.36 7.00
CA ARG A 335 -7.97 2.12 7.46
C ARG A 335 -6.97 1.21 8.15
N VAL A 336 -7.49 0.36 9.03
CA VAL A 336 -6.76 -0.72 9.68
C VAL A 336 -7.53 -2.01 9.46
N THR A 337 -6.87 -3.04 8.92
CA THR A 337 -7.41 -4.39 8.90
C THR A 337 -6.83 -5.19 10.07
N PHE A 338 -7.60 -6.13 10.62
CA PHE A 338 -7.20 -6.90 11.78
C PHE A 338 -8.05 -8.16 11.92
N ASN A 339 -7.56 -9.13 12.70
CA ASN A 339 -8.32 -10.30 13.05
C ASN A 339 -9.26 -10.02 14.21
N ILE A 340 -10.47 -10.55 14.11
CA ILE A 340 -11.44 -10.70 15.20
C ILE A 340 -11.77 -12.18 15.41
N ARG A 341 -12.33 -12.51 16.56
CA ARG A 341 -12.79 -13.88 16.86
C ARG A 341 -14.26 -13.87 17.25
N SER A 342 -15.09 -14.52 16.40
CA SER A 342 -16.52 -14.70 16.63
C SER A 342 -16.96 -16.01 15.98
N GLY A 343 -16.95 -17.13 16.75
CA GLY A 343 -17.18 -18.48 16.22
C GLY A 343 -16.02 -19.08 15.40
N GLY A 344 -15.08 -18.27 14.97
CA GLY A 344 -13.88 -18.55 14.18
C GLY A 344 -13.09 -17.28 14.01
N PHE A 345 -11.97 -17.33 13.29
CA PHE A 345 -11.24 -16.12 12.91
C PHE A 345 -11.90 -15.47 11.71
N GLN A 346 -12.07 -14.15 11.80
CA GLN A 346 -12.63 -13.29 10.76
C GLN A 346 -11.73 -12.06 10.61
N ILE A 347 -11.83 -11.39 9.48
CA ILE A 347 -11.07 -10.18 9.21
C ILE A 347 -12.02 -8.99 9.19
N ALA A 348 -11.72 -8.00 10.00
CA ALA A 348 -12.44 -6.74 10.06
C ALA A 348 -11.59 -5.58 9.49
N ILE A 349 -12.26 -4.53 9.08
CA ILE A 349 -11.67 -3.26 8.66
C ILE A 349 -12.28 -2.14 9.51
N LEU A 350 -11.43 -1.40 10.21
CA LEU A 350 -11.74 -0.15 10.90
C LEU A 350 -11.40 1.03 9.99
N ASP A 351 -12.34 1.91 9.75
CA ASP A 351 -12.12 3.21 9.15
C ASP A 351 -11.74 4.21 10.25
N LEU A 352 -10.56 4.81 10.14
CA LEU A 352 -9.99 5.66 11.21
C LEU A 352 -10.62 7.04 11.27
N ASP A 353 -11.20 7.54 10.17
CA ASP A 353 -11.83 8.86 10.10
C ASP A 353 -13.23 8.81 10.72
N SER A 354 -14.02 7.79 10.38
CA SER A 354 -15.40 7.63 10.88
C SER A 354 -15.48 6.82 12.18
N GLY A 355 -14.44 6.06 12.53
CA GLY A 355 -14.46 5.09 13.64
C GLY A 355 -15.34 3.87 13.37
N SER A 356 -15.88 3.70 12.17
CA SER A 356 -16.75 2.59 11.83
C SER A 356 -15.95 1.32 11.54
N THR A 357 -16.46 0.18 12.00
CA THR A 357 -15.87 -1.14 11.74
C THR A 357 -16.83 -2.03 10.97
N ARG A 358 -16.33 -2.78 10.00
CA ARG A 358 -17.09 -3.82 9.28
C ARG A 358 -16.30 -5.11 9.21
N ILE A 359 -16.99 -6.25 9.23
CA ILE A 359 -16.42 -7.55 8.88
C ILE A 359 -16.27 -7.56 7.35
N ALA A 360 -15.06 -7.77 6.87
CA ALA A 360 -14.75 -7.82 5.44
C ALA A 360 -14.68 -9.26 4.92
N ILE A 361 -14.16 -10.19 5.73
CA ILE A 361 -13.95 -11.59 5.38
C ILE A 361 -14.40 -12.43 6.57
N SER A 362 -15.36 -13.34 6.33
CA SER A 362 -16.01 -14.14 7.38
C SER A 362 -15.22 -15.38 7.83
N ASP A 363 -14.16 -15.74 7.12
CA ASP A 363 -13.24 -16.83 7.43
C ASP A 363 -11.87 -16.50 6.87
N GLY A 364 -10.88 -16.26 7.73
CA GLY A 364 -9.54 -15.90 7.34
C GLY A 364 -8.72 -15.27 8.46
N GLU A 365 -7.40 -15.28 8.28
CA GLU A 365 -6.42 -14.82 9.26
C GLU A 365 -5.29 -14.03 8.61
N ASN A 366 -4.57 -13.27 9.44
CA ASN A 366 -3.34 -12.55 9.09
C ASN A 366 -3.52 -11.58 7.89
N PRO A 367 -4.46 -10.63 7.96
CA PRO A 367 -4.72 -9.73 6.85
C PRO A 367 -3.61 -8.70 6.67
N VAL A 368 -3.20 -8.45 5.43
CA VAL A 368 -2.22 -7.42 5.07
C VAL A 368 -2.71 -6.62 3.87
N TRP A 369 -2.72 -5.29 4.00
CA TRP A 369 -3.04 -4.39 2.90
C TRP A 369 -2.00 -4.42 1.79
N GLY A 370 -2.45 -4.43 0.56
CA GLY A 370 -1.63 -4.19 -0.62
C GLY A 370 -1.20 -2.71 -0.74
N PRO A 371 -0.19 -2.44 -1.60
CA PRO A 371 0.36 -1.09 -1.79
C PRO A 371 -0.66 -0.08 -2.33
N ASP A 372 -1.76 -0.53 -2.90
CA ASP A 372 -2.83 0.27 -3.48
C ASP A 372 -3.93 0.66 -2.45
N SER A 373 -3.84 0.22 -1.21
CA SER A 373 -4.88 0.42 -0.19
C SER A 373 -6.26 -0.12 -0.58
N ARG A 374 -6.34 -0.98 -1.58
CA ARG A 374 -7.58 -1.59 -2.08
C ARG A 374 -7.62 -3.08 -1.79
N HIS A 375 -6.51 -3.77 -2.06
CA HIS A 375 -6.43 -5.21 -1.89
C HIS A 375 -5.91 -5.60 -0.51
N ILE A 376 -6.37 -6.75 -0.03
CA ILE A 376 -5.88 -7.41 1.17
C ILE A 376 -5.46 -8.82 0.78
N ILE A 377 -4.24 -9.24 1.16
CA ILE A 377 -3.89 -10.66 1.20
C ILE A 377 -4.16 -11.21 2.59
N PHE A 378 -4.57 -12.47 2.65
CA PHE A 378 -4.85 -13.16 3.89
C PHE A 378 -4.68 -14.67 3.73
N SER A 379 -4.51 -15.39 4.85
CA SER A 379 -4.43 -16.84 4.88
C SER A 379 -5.75 -17.47 5.29
N ARG A 380 -6.04 -18.64 4.71
CA ARG A 380 -7.16 -19.52 5.08
C ARG A 380 -6.76 -20.97 4.87
N GLY A 381 -6.50 -21.68 5.95
CA GLY A 381 -6.08 -23.09 5.90
C GLY A 381 -4.81 -23.28 5.06
N THR A 382 -4.94 -23.99 3.94
CA THR A 382 -3.82 -24.29 3.03
C THR A 382 -3.70 -23.28 1.88
N GLY A 383 -4.42 -22.15 1.93
CA GLY A 383 -4.47 -21.16 0.85
C GLY A 383 -4.03 -19.77 1.27
N LEU A 384 -3.42 -19.07 0.32
CA LEU A 384 -3.22 -17.62 0.33
C LEU A 384 -4.20 -16.99 -0.64
N PHE A 385 -4.90 -15.96 -0.21
CA PHE A 385 -5.98 -15.33 -0.95
C PHE A 385 -5.75 -13.83 -1.11
N LEU A 386 -6.20 -13.30 -2.24
CA LEU A 386 -6.32 -11.88 -2.54
C LEU A 386 -7.79 -11.49 -2.43
N PHE A 387 -8.09 -10.46 -1.67
CA PHE A 387 -9.43 -9.88 -1.51
C PHE A 387 -9.44 -8.44 -2.02
N ASP A 388 -10.34 -8.13 -2.93
CA ASP A 388 -10.62 -6.76 -3.39
C ASP A 388 -11.71 -6.14 -2.52
N THR A 389 -11.38 -5.15 -1.72
CA THR A 389 -12.30 -4.50 -0.77
C THR A 389 -13.42 -3.69 -1.41
N VAL A 390 -13.30 -3.40 -2.72
CA VAL A 390 -14.28 -2.62 -3.50
C VAL A 390 -15.32 -3.54 -4.14
N SER A 391 -14.86 -4.62 -4.80
CA SER A 391 -15.76 -5.57 -5.47
C SER A 391 -16.24 -6.71 -4.55
N GLY A 392 -15.53 -6.96 -3.43
CA GLY A 392 -15.77 -8.11 -2.56
C GLY A 392 -15.24 -9.44 -3.13
N ARG A 393 -14.51 -9.40 -4.25
CA ARG A 393 -13.99 -10.59 -4.91
C ARG A 393 -12.82 -11.18 -4.13
N GLU A 394 -12.88 -12.49 -3.88
CA GLU A 394 -11.75 -13.29 -3.40
C GLU A 394 -11.12 -14.10 -4.55
N THR A 395 -9.80 -14.15 -4.59
CA THR A 395 -9.03 -14.96 -5.55
C THR A 395 -7.97 -15.75 -4.78
N ARG A 396 -7.96 -17.08 -4.93
CA ARG A 396 -6.89 -17.91 -4.37
C ARG A 396 -5.64 -17.75 -5.21
N LEU A 397 -4.56 -17.26 -4.60
CA LEU A 397 -3.26 -17.07 -5.27
C LEU A 397 -2.39 -18.33 -5.19
N ILE A 398 -2.35 -18.96 -4.02
CA ILE A 398 -1.45 -20.07 -3.70
C ILE A 398 -2.22 -21.15 -2.95
N GLY A 399 -1.82 -22.40 -3.14
CA GLY A 399 -2.26 -23.57 -2.39
C GLY A 399 -1.20 -24.67 -2.38
N ASP A 400 -1.53 -25.80 -1.75
CA ASP A 400 -0.78 -27.06 -1.79
C ASP A 400 0.64 -27.02 -1.17
N LEU A 401 0.86 -26.08 -0.23
CA LEU A 401 2.11 -25.95 0.55
C LEU A 401 1.95 -26.36 2.03
N GLY A 402 0.94 -27.17 2.34
CA GLY A 402 0.52 -27.43 3.72
C GLY A 402 -0.24 -26.22 4.29
N GLN A 403 -0.18 -26.00 5.61
CA GLN A 403 -0.78 -24.82 6.23
C GLN A 403 -0.02 -23.57 5.81
N ILE A 404 -0.76 -22.55 5.37
CA ILE A 404 -0.22 -21.24 5.01
C ILE A 404 -0.69 -20.21 6.04
N SER A 405 0.23 -19.37 6.51
CA SER A 405 -0.06 -18.31 7.48
C SER A 405 0.86 -17.10 7.32
N GLU A 406 0.52 -16.04 8.02
CA GLU A 406 1.37 -14.86 8.24
C GLU A 406 1.94 -14.24 6.95
N PRO A 407 1.09 -13.92 5.95
CA PRO A 407 1.56 -13.21 4.77
C PRO A 407 2.07 -11.82 5.11
N THR A 408 2.99 -11.32 4.30
CA THR A 408 3.44 -9.94 4.27
C THR A 408 3.57 -9.47 2.83
N TRP A 409 3.43 -8.18 2.59
CA TRP A 409 3.40 -7.61 1.25
C TRP A 409 4.31 -6.38 1.17
N SER A 410 5.18 -6.29 0.13
CA SER A 410 5.98 -5.10 -0.14
C SER A 410 5.11 -3.95 -0.65
N ARG A 411 5.56 -2.71 -0.47
CA ARG A 411 4.81 -1.51 -0.85
C ARG A 411 5.23 -0.93 -2.18
#